data_27eef180e3cbfa6f94672b5b3ec72c23
#
_entry.id   27eef180e3cbfa6f94672b5b3ec72c23
#
_cell.length_a   1.000
_cell.length_b   1.000
_cell.length_c   1.000
_cell.angle_alpha   90.00
_cell.angle_beta   90.00
_cell.angle_gamma   90.00
#
_symmetry.space_group_name_H-M   'P 1'
#
loop_
_entity.id
_entity.type
_entity.pdbx_description
1 polymer ?
#
loop_
_entity_poly.entity_id
_entity_poly.type
_entity_poly.pdbx_seq_one_letter_code
_entity_poly.pdbx_strand_id
1 'polypeptide(L)'
;MLLAGKKIVVIGGSSGIGLATAELAKNEGAEVVIASRNAERLKGAADKLGAIGIVTDVTSDESVAGLFSCGPVDHVVVTAAQLRTGPFKTVAMDDVRATMESKFWGAWRVARSAEIRSGGSLTLVTGYLSVRPRPGAAIVGAVNGALESLTRGLALELAPIRVNAVSPGTIDTPIRASMPEAARRDMLAKTAAALPVGRVGLGDDIARQILAFMTIGFATGSIVYIDGGALVV
;
A
#
# COMPACT_ATOMS: atom_id res chain seq x y z
N MET A 1 22.51 -8.74 0.74
CA MET A 1 21.45 -7.83 1.22
C MET A 1 21.25 -6.75 0.18
N LEU A 2 20.09 -6.78 -0.47
CA LEU A 2 19.79 -5.91 -1.62
C LEU A 2 19.55 -4.43 -1.23
N LEU A 3 19.22 -4.18 0.03
CA LEU A 3 18.86 -2.85 0.54
C LEU A 3 19.79 -2.37 1.66
N ALA A 4 21.00 -2.93 1.76
CA ALA A 4 21.98 -2.52 2.77
C ALA A 4 22.29 -1.02 2.68
N GLY A 5 22.16 -0.31 3.80
CA GLY A 5 22.40 1.14 3.90
C GLY A 5 21.29 2.01 3.27
N LYS A 6 20.19 1.42 2.80
CA LYS A 6 19.03 2.14 2.27
C LYS A 6 18.05 2.50 3.38
N LYS A 7 17.54 3.73 3.35
CA LYS A 7 16.49 4.21 4.26
C LYS A 7 15.13 4.14 3.56
N ILE A 8 14.19 3.40 4.18
CA ILE A 8 12.88 3.10 3.59
C ILE A 8 11.78 3.57 4.53
N VAL A 9 10.79 4.29 4.00
CA VAL A 9 9.58 4.69 4.72
C VAL A 9 8.40 3.88 4.21
N VAL A 10 7.71 3.17 5.14
CA VAL A 10 6.51 2.38 4.83
C VAL A 10 5.30 2.97 5.55
N ILE A 11 4.45 3.67 4.80
CA ILE A 11 3.21 4.25 5.30
C ILE A 11 2.12 3.18 5.28
N GLY A 12 1.50 2.90 6.43
CA GLY A 12 0.68 1.72 6.67
C GLY A 12 1.49 0.51 7.16
N GLY A 13 2.72 0.73 7.63
CA GLY A 13 3.69 -0.31 8.00
C GLY A 13 3.39 -1.08 9.28
N SER A 14 2.31 -0.77 10.01
CA SER A 14 1.98 -1.46 11.28
C SER A 14 1.17 -2.74 11.13
N SER A 15 0.76 -3.13 9.90
CA SER A 15 -0.01 -4.36 9.65
C SER A 15 -0.04 -4.74 8.18
N GLY A 16 -0.47 -5.99 7.89
CA GLY A 16 -0.76 -6.48 6.55
C GLY A 16 0.39 -6.31 5.56
N ILE A 17 0.08 -5.82 4.36
CA ILE A 17 1.08 -5.65 3.27
C ILE A 17 2.23 -4.73 3.72
N GLY A 18 1.92 -3.62 4.40
CA GLY A 18 2.95 -2.69 4.84
C GLY A 18 3.91 -3.31 5.85
N LEU A 19 3.39 -4.06 6.82
CA LEU A 19 4.24 -4.77 7.80
C LEU A 19 5.12 -5.81 7.11
N ALA A 20 4.56 -6.66 6.25
CA ALA A 20 5.33 -7.64 5.48
C ALA A 20 6.42 -6.97 4.62
N THR A 21 6.12 -5.81 4.03
CA THR A 21 7.11 -5.02 3.28
C THR A 21 8.24 -4.51 4.19
N ALA A 22 7.88 -4.01 5.37
CA ALA A 22 8.85 -3.52 6.35
C ALA A 22 9.77 -4.66 6.86
N GLU A 23 9.19 -5.83 7.17
CA GLU A 23 9.92 -7.04 7.56
C GLU A 23 10.90 -7.48 6.46
N LEU A 24 10.45 -7.58 5.23
CA LEU A 24 11.28 -7.99 4.11
C LEU A 24 12.42 -6.99 3.84
N ALA A 25 12.12 -5.68 3.87
CA ALA A 25 13.11 -4.64 3.69
C ALA A 25 14.17 -4.67 4.82
N LYS A 26 13.76 -4.89 6.06
CA LYS A 26 14.66 -5.05 7.21
C LYS A 26 15.59 -6.25 7.04
N ASN A 27 15.06 -7.40 6.61
CA ASN A 27 15.83 -8.62 6.34
C ASN A 27 16.84 -8.42 5.19
N GLU A 28 16.57 -7.48 4.28
CA GLU A 28 17.48 -7.09 3.20
C GLU A 28 18.47 -5.98 3.61
N GLY A 29 18.54 -5.64 4.90
CA GLY A 29 19.54 -4.74 5.47
C GLY A 29 19.18 -3.26 5.45
N ALA A 30 17.92 -2.91 5.21
CA ALA A 30 17.46 -1.53 5.21
C ALA A 30 17.35 -0.93 6.63
N GLU A 31 17.52 0.39 6.73
CA GLU A 31 16.98 1.19 7.81
C GLU A 31 15.50 1.45 7.50
N VAL A 32 14.61 1.00 8.38
CA VAL A 32 13.16 1.04 8.12
C VAL A 32 12.49 2.00 9.10
N VAL A 33 11.71 2.92 8.54
CA VAL A 33 10.74 3.76 9.23
C VAL A 33 9.35 3.26 8.86
N ILE A 34 8.53 2.95 9.86
CA ILE A 34 7.12 2.60 9.64
C ILE A 34 6.22 3.70 10.18
N ALA A 35 5.16 4.01 9.43
CA ALA A 35 4.21 5.05 9.79
C ALA A 35 2.77 4.51 9.80
N SER A 36 1.98 4.87 10.80
CA SER A 36 0.54 4.60 10.86
C SER A 36 -0.16 5.45 11.92
N ARG A 37 -1.50 5.49 11.89
CA ARG A 37 -2.30 6.30 12.82
C ARG A 37 -2.43 5.71 14.23
N ASN A 38 -2.45 4.40 14.35
CA ASN A 38 -2.64 3.75 15.65
C ASN A 38 -1.28 3.61 16.35
N ALA A 39 -1.05 4.43 17.37
CA ALA A 39 0.22 4.53 18.08
C ALA A 39 0.62 3.23 18.79
N GLU A 40 -0.33 2.52 19.41
CA GLU A 40 -0.05 1.29 20.15
C GLU A 40 0.37 0.16 19.21
N ARG A 41 -0.41 -0.08 18.15
CA ARG A 41 -0.07 -1.09 17.13
C ARG A 41 1.23 -0.76 16.40
N LEU A 42 1.47 0.54 16.14
CA LEU A 42 2.69 1.01 15.52
C LEU A 42 3.90 0.73 16.40
N LYS A 43 3.81 1.06 17.70
CA LYS A 43 4.87 0.79 18.67
C LYS A 43 5.19 -0.70 18.72
N GLY A 44 4.18 -1.58 18.85
CA GLY A 44 4.40 -3.01 18.88
C GLY A 44 5.04 -3.58 17.61
N ALA A 45 4.70 -3.04 16.44
CA ALA A 45 5.33 -3.43 15.18
C ALA A 45 6.77 -2.90 15.08
N ALA A 46 7.02 -1.65 15.45
CA ALA A 46 8.34 -1.04 15.44
C ALA A 46 9.32 -1.77 16.38
N ASP A 47 8.88 -2.07 17.60
CA ASP A 47 9.68 -2.79 18.60
C ASP A 47 10.09 -4.20 18.08
N LYS A 48 9.16 -4.94 17.48
CA LYS A 48 9.44 -6.27 16.90
C LYS A 48 10.43 -6.22 15.75
N LEU A 49 10.36 -5.19 14.92
CA LEU A 49 11.21 -5.03 13.74
C LEU A 49 12.57 -4.41 14.06
N GLY A 50 12.75 -3.80 15.21
CA GLY A 50 13.85 -2.88 15.45
C GLY A 50 13.82 -1.73 14.45
N ALA A 51 12.63 -1.19 14.16
CA ALA A 51 12.37 -0.09 13.21
C ALA A 51 11.96 1.19 13.96
N ILE A 52 12.03 2.31 13.29
CA ILE A 52 11.52 3.59 13.82
C ILE A 52 10.02 3.69 13.51
N GLY A 53 9.20 3.92 14.54
CA GLY A 53 7.77 4.15 14.39
C GLY A 53 7.41 5.63 14.49
N ILE A 54 6.74 6.19 13.48
CA ILE A 54 6.27 7.58 13.49
C ILE A 54 4.75 7.61 13.31
N VAL A 55 4.02 8.14 14.31
CA VAL A 55 2.56 8.28 14.21
C VAL A 55 2.24 9.28 13.11
N THR A 56 1.47 8.82 12.11
CA THR A 56 1.18 9.63 10.91
C THR A 56 -0.24 9.40 10.45
N ASP A 57 -0.98 10.49 10.24
CA ASP A 57 -2.26 10.50 9.55
C ASP A 57 -2.08 11.06 8.13
N VAL A 58 -2.31 10.21 7.13
CA VAL A 58 -2.19 10.59 5.72
C VAL A 58 -3.25 11.59 5.26
N THR A 59 -4.27 11.87 6.08
CA THR A 59 -5.30 12.88 5.81
C THR A 59 -4.91 14.27 6.31
N SER A 60 -3.78 14.41 6.99
CA SER A 60 -3.23 15.68 7.50
C SER A 60 -1.93 16.03 6.79
N ASP A 61 -1.89 17.21 6.16
CA ASP A 61 -0.69 17.72 5.50
C ASP A 61 0.46 17.90 6.49
N GLU A 62 0.18 18.44 7.70
CA GLU A 62 1.16 18.63 8.76
C GLU A 62 1.75 17.29 9.25
N SER A 63 0.88 16.29 9.46
CA SER A 63 1.30 14.95 9.90
C SER A 63 2.20 14.27 8.87
N VAL A 64 1.89 14.41 7.58
CA VAL A 64 2.71 13.86 6.49
C VAL A 64 4.03 14.62 6.36
N ALA A 65 4.03 15.95 6.46
CA ALA A 65 5.26 16.74 6.46
C ALA A 65 6.17 16.35 7.64
N GLY A 66 5.60 16.17 8.83
CA GLY A 66 6.31 15.71 10.02
C GLY A 66 6.98 14.34 9.85
N LEU A 67 6.37 13.42 9.11
CA LEU A 67 6.98 12.12 8.80
C LEU A 67 8.32 12.27 8.08
N PHE A 68 8.42 13.20 7.13
CA PHE A 68 9.61 13.39 6.32
C PHE A 68 10.65 14.38 6.93
N SER A 69 10.39 14.92 8.14
CA SER A 69 11.41 15.65 8.90
C SER A 69 12.61 14.77 9.28
N CYS A 70 12.50 13.45 9.12
CA CYS A 70 13.61 12.50 9.27
C CYS A 70 14.70 12.63 8.18
N GLY A 71 14.53 13.56 7.22
CA GLY A 71 15.45 13.83 6.11
C GLY A 71 15.27 12.89 4.92
N PRO A 72 16.11 13.02 3.88
CA PRO A 72 15.98 12.30 2.63
C PRO A 72 16.03 10.79 2.80
N VAL A 73 15.19 10.08 2.02
CA VAL A 73 15.04 8.62 2.05
C VAL A 73 15.34 8.01 0.69
N ASP A 74 15.58 6.69 0.63
CA ASP A 74 15.83 6.02 -0.64
C ASP A 74 14.53 5.49 -1.27
N HIS A 75 13.63 4.95 -0.46
CA HIS A 75 12.37 4.39 -0.97
C HIS A 75 11.19 4.74 -0.06
N VAL A 76 10.05 5.01 -0.70
CA VAL A 76 8.78 5.27 -0.01
C VAL A 76 7.73 4.28 -0.52
N VAL A 77 6.99 3.69 0.41
CA VAL A 77 5.88 2.76 0.10
C VAL A 77 4.60 3.24 0.76
N VAL A 78 3.53 3.36 -0.01
CA VAL A 78 2.22 3.79 0.48
C VAL A 78 1.24 2.64 0.43
N THR A 79 0.96 2.05 1.59
CA THR A 79 -0.06 0.98 1.74
C THR A 79 -1.26 1.45 2.55
N ALA A 80 -1.17 2.63 3.19
CA ALA A 80 -2.22 3.16 4.04
C ALA A 80 -3.48 3.45 3.24
N ALA A 81 -4.62 2.92 3.70
CA ALA A 81 -5.92 3.20 3.14
C ALA A 81 -7.03 2.92 4.15
N GLN A 82 -8.06 3.74 4.15
CA GLN A 82 -9.34 3.45 4.80
C GLN A 82 -10.37 3.24 3.69
N LEU A 83 -10.76 1.98 3.48
CA LEU A 83 -11.68 1.62 2.41
C LEU A 83 -13.09 1.41 2.99
N ARG A 84 -14.06 2.08 2.39
CA ARG A 84 -15.48 1.90 2.67
C ARG A 84 -16.16 1.34 1.43
N THR A 85 -17.07 0.41 1.62
CA THR A 85 -17.81 -0.25 0.55
C THR A 85 -19.29 -0.25 0.89
N GLY A 86 -20.14 -0.26 -0.12
CA GLY A 86 -21.59 -0.30 0.04
C GLY A 86 -22.30 -0.17 -1.30
N PRO A 87 -23.61 -0.48 -1.37
CA PRO A 87 -24.38 -0.33 -2.59
C PRO A 87 -24.34 1.12 -3.08
N PHE A 88 -24.10 1.34 -4.37
CA PHE A 88 -23.84 2.65 -4.95
C PHE A 88 -24.87 3.73 -4.59
N LYS A 89 -26.16 3.38 -4.59
CA LYS A 89 -27.24 4.33 -4.32
C LYS A 89 -27.41 4.69 -2.84
N THR A 90 -26.85 3.91 -1.92
CA THR A 90 -27.12 4.04 -0.47
C THR A 90 -25.84 4.19 0.37
N VAL A 91 -24.65 4.02 -0.21
CA VAL A 91 -23.39 4.30 0.50
C VAL A 91 -23.36 5.78 0.91
N ALA A 92 -23.01 6.05 2.16
CA ALA A 92 -22.91 7.41 2.65
C ALA A 92 -21.82 8.20 1.90
N MET A 93 -22.12 9.44 1.50
CA MET A 93 -21.16 10.29 0.81
C MET A 93 -19.90 10.57 1.64
N ASP A 94 -20.03 10.57 2.96
CA ASP A 94 -18.88 10.74 3.86
C ASP A 94 -17.94 9.53 3.83
N ASP A 95 -18.47 8.31 3.68
CA ASP A 95 -17.65 7.11 3.45
C ASP A 95 -16.93 7.14 2.08
N VAL A 96 -17.61 7.67 1.06
CA VAL A 96 -17.01 7.89 -0.28
C VAL A 96 -15.87 8.90 -0.18
N ARG A 97 -16.10 10.05 0.47
CA ARG A 97 -15.09 11.09 0.69
C ARG A 97 -13.92 10.57 1.52
N ALA A 98 -14.19 9.86 2.62
CA ALA A 98 -13.16 9.30 3.49
C ALA A 98 -12.25 8.28 2.75
N THR A 99 -12.83 7.50 1.82
CA THR A 99 -12.07 6.57 0.97
C THR A 99 -11.12 7.32 0.02
N MET A 100 -11.62 8.36 -0.67
CA MET A 100 -10.79 9.23 -1.51
C MET A 100 -9.72 9.94 -0.69
N GLU A 101 -10.09 10.50 0.44
CA GLU A 101 -9.21 11.29 1.30
C GLU A 101 -8.04 10.47 1.81
N SER A 102 -8.33 9.27 2.33
CA SER A 102 -7.27 8.44 2.91
C SER A 102 -6.37 7.78 1.85
N LYS A 103 -6.93 7.37 0.71
CA LYS A 103 -6.18 6.56 -0.26
C LYS A 103 -5.59 7.40 -1.39
N PHE A 104 -6.39 8.26 -2.02
CA PHE A 104 -5.90 9.09 -3.14
C PHE A 104 -5.15 10.33 -2.63
N TRP A 105 -5.84 11.17 -1.85
CA TRP A 105 -5.21 12.40 -1.35
C TRP A 105 -4.08 12.10 -0.37
N GLY A 106 -4.18 11.01 0.41
CA GLY A 106 -3.08 10.54 1.25
C GLY A 106 -1.84 10.19 0.43
N ALA A 107 -1.98 9.45 -0.67
CA ALA A 107 -0.86 9.13 -1.56
C ALA A 107 -0.29 10.39 -2.24
N TRP A 108 -1.15 11.32 -2.64
CA TRP A 108 -0.75 12.61 -3.20
C TRP A 108 0.11 13.42 -2.22
N ARG A 109 -0.36 13.58 -0.95
CA ARG A 109 0.40 14.27 0.10
C ARG A 109 1.76 13.64 0.33
N VAL A 110 1.81 12.32 0.40
CA VAL A 110 3.06 11.59 0.57
C VAL A 110 4.00 11.84 -0.62
N ALA A 111 3.52 11.71 -1.85
CA ALA A 111 4.33 11.96 -3.04
C ALA A 111 4.89 13.39 -3.09
N ARG A 112 4.08 14.38 -2.66
CA ARG A 112 4.46 15.80 -2.62
C ARG A 112 5.48 16.12 -1.53
N SER A 113 5.38 15.45 -0.37
CA SER A 113 6.19 15.77 0.82
C SER A 113 7.46 14.93 0.92
N ALA A 114 7.53 13.79 0.22
CA ALA A 114 8.66 12.86 0.32
C ALA A 114 9.90 13.41 -0.38
N GLU A 115 10.98 13.56 0.36
CA GLU A 115 12.30 13.87 -0.19
C GLU A 115 13.03 12.57 -0.50
N ILE A 116 12.89 12.08 -1.73
CA ILE A 116 13.48 10.82 -2.19
C ILE A 116 14.79 11.10 -2.91
N ARG A 117 15.86 10.38 -2.53
CA ARG A 117 17.17 10.51 -3.18
C ARG A 117 17.12 10.06 -4.63
N SER A 118 17.96 10.65 -5.48
CA SER A 118 18.13 10.21 -6.86
C SER A 118 18.45 8.71 -6.94
N GLY A 119 17.81 8.01 -7.86
CA GLY A 119 17.86 6.55 -7.98
C GLY A 119 16.92 5.80 -7.05
N GLY A 120 16.23 6.51 -6.15
CA GLY A 120 15.21 5.93 -5.27
C GLY A 120 13.87 5.66 -5.93
N SER A 121 12.86 5.29 -5.14
CA SER A 121 11.53 5.00 -5.67
C SER A 121 10.39 5.31 -4.73
N LEU A 122 9.23 5.62 -5.32
CA LEU A 122 7.91 5.64 -4.68
C LEU A 122 7.09 4.45 -5.20
N THR A 123 6.53 3.64 -4.29
CA THR A 123 5.63 2.55 -4.67
C THR A 123 4.27 2.74 -4.03
N LEU A 124 3.22 2.79 -4.85
CA LEU A 124 1.83 2.88 -4.41
C LEU A 124 1.17 1.49 -4.41
N VAL A 125 0.30 1.24 -3.42
CA VAL A 125 -0.52 0.02 -3.40
C VAL A 125 -1.95 0.37 -3.81
N THR A 126 -2.38 -0.14 -4.96
CA THR A 126 -3.70 0.11 -5.55
C THR A 126 -4.68 -1.04 -5.24
N GLY A 127 -5.13 -1.78 -6.22
CA GLY A 127 -5.96 -2.97 -6.09
C GLY A 127 -6.73 -3.28 -7.39
N TYR A 128 -6.88 -4.55 -7.70
CA TYR A 128 -7.41 -5.07 -8.96
C TYR A 128 -8.84 -4.62 -9.31
N LEU A 129 -9.59 -4.04 -8.36
CA LEU A 129 -10.93 -3.50 -8.61
C LEU A 129 -10.97 -2.30 -9.57
N SER A 130 -9.83 -1.72 -9.91
CA SER A 130 -9.69 -0.74 -11.00
C SER A 130 -10.05 -1.34 -12.37
N VAL A 131 -9.70 -2.61 -12.58
CA VAL A 131 -9.88 -3.34 -13.85
C VAL A 131 -11.05 -4.30 -13.77
N ARG A 132 -11.22 -5.00 -12.63
CA ARG A 132 -12.31 -5.95 -12.41
C ARG A 132 -13.21 -5.49 -11.26
N PRO A 133 -14.16 -4.58 -11.53
CA PRO A 133 -15.05 -4.05 -10.51
C PRO A 133 -16.05 -5.12 -10.02
N ARG A 134 -16.59 -4.91 -8.82
CA ARG A 134 -17.66 -5.73 -8.27
C ARG A 134 -18.73 -4.85 -7.62
N PRO A 135 -19.98 -5.35 -7.49
CA PRO A 135 -21.04 -4.63 -6.79
C PRO A 135 -20.60 -4.19 -5.39
N GLY A 136 -21.00 -2.99 -5.00
CA GLY A 136 -20.70 -2.39 -3.70
C GLY A 136 -19.28 -1.84 -3.54
N ALA A 137 -18.43 -1.91 -4.56
CA ALA A 137 -17.04 -1.47 -4.49
C ALA A 137 -16.67 -0.39 -5.54
N ALA A 138 -17.66 0.31 -6.09
CA ALA A 138 -17.43 1.31 -7.15
C ALA A 138 -16.41 2.38 -6.75
N ILE A 139 -16.50 2.94 -5.53
CA ILE A 139 -15.55 3.95 -5.06
C ILE A 139 -14.13 3.38 -4.93
N VAL A 140 -13.98 2.13 -4.49
CA VAL A 140 -12.66 1.49 -4.34
C VAL A 140 -12.03 1.27 -5.71
N GLY A 141 -12.82 0.83 -6.71
CA GLY A 141 -12.35 0.71 -8.09
C GLY A 141 -11.90 2.05 -8.67
N ALA A 142 -12.71 3.10 -8.49
CA ALA A 142 -12.40 4.45 -8.96
C ALA A 142 -11.10 5.00 -8.34
N VAL A 143 -10.93 4.86 -7.04
CA VAL A 143 -9.71 5.30 -6.33
C VAL A 143 -8.48 4.53 -6.81
N ASN A 144 -8.59 3.21 -6.99
CA ASN A 144 -7.49 2.40 -7.52
C ASN A 144 -7.09 2.86 -8.93
N GLY A 145 -8.06 3.06 -9.83
CA GLY A 145 -7.79 3.57 -11.18
C GLY A 145 -7.16 4.97 -11.18
N ALA A 146 -7.62 5.85 -10.29
CA ALA A 146 -7.01 7.17 -10.11
C ALA A 146 -5.54 7.06 -9.67
N LEU A 147 -5.22 6.16 -8.74
CA LEU A 147 -3.83 5.93 -8.31
C LEU A 147 -2.96 5.31 -9.42
N GLU A 148 -3.50 4.44 -10.25
CA GLU A 148 -2.78 3.89 -11.40
C GLU A 148 -2.44 4.97 -12.43
N SER A 149 -3.37 5.90 -12.68
CA SER A 149 -3.13 7.08 -13.52
C SER A 149 -2.11 8.02 -12.88
N LEU A 150 -2.26 8.32 -11.58
CA LEU A 150 -1.32 9.13 -10.82
C LEU A 150 0.10 8.54 -10.84
N THR A 151 0.25 7.23 -10.73
CA THR A 151 1.54 6.54 -10.80
C THR A 151 2.29 6.88 -12.10
N ARG A 152 1.59 6.87 -13.23
CA ARG A 152 2.18 7.18 -14.54
C ARG A 152 2.55 8.67 -14.66
N GLY A 153 1.69 9.57 -14.17
CA GLY A 153 1.98 11.01 -14.13
C GLY A 153 3.20 11.32 -13.27
N LEU A 154 3.23 10.79 -12.04
CA LEU A 154 4.36 11.01 -11.13
C LEU A 154 5.67 10.40 -11.63
N ALA A 155 5.64 9.32 -12.40
CA ALA A 155 6.83 8.74 -13.01
C ALA A 155 7.52 9.71 -13.99
N LEU A 156 6.76 10.62 -14.60
CA LEU A 156 7.28 11.68 -15.47
C LEU A 156 7.71 12.91 -14.64
N GLU A 157 6.85 13.35 -13.72
CA GLU A 157 7.06 14.60 -12.98
C GLU A 157 8.16 14.51 -11.91
N LEU A 158 8.37 13.31 -11.33
CA LEU A 158 9.39 13.11 -10.30
C LEU A 158 10.70 12.51 -10.84
N ALA A 159 10.86 12.36 -12.15
CA ALA A 159 12.09 11.83 -12.72
C ALA A 159 13.33 12.60 -12.20
N PRO A 160 14.43 11.92 -11.80
CA PRO A 160 14.77 10.52 -12.03
C PRO A 160 14.28 9.53 -10.93
N ILE A 161 13.42 9.96 -10.01
CA ILE A 161 12.81 9.08 -9.02
C ILE A 161 11.81 8.16 -9.74
N ARG A 162 11.90 6.86 -9.47
CA ARG A 162 11.02 5.87 -10.09
C ARG A 162 9.72 5.75 -9.34
N VAL A 163 8.58 5.75 -10.04
CA VAL A 163 7.26 5.62 -9.42
C VAL A 163 6.53 4.45 -10.05
N ASN A 164 6.09 3.50 -9.21
CA ASN A 164 5.39 2.29 -9.64
C ASN A 164 4.20 1.98 -8.73
N ALA A 165 3.31 1.10 -9.17
CA ALA A 165 2.21 0.60 -8.36
C ALA A 165 2.15 -0.93 -8.36
N VAL A 166 1.81 -1.49 -7.20
CA VAL A 166 1.37 -2.89 -7.09
C VAL A 166 -0.15 -2.90 -6.91
N SER A 167 -0.83 -3.73 -7.68
CA SER A 167 -2.28 -3.89 -7.67
C SER A 167 -2.65 -5.28 -7.14
N PRO A 168 -2.88 -5.42 -5.83
CA PRO A 168 -3.20 -6.71 -5.21
C PRO A 168 -4.59 -7.24 -5.57
N GLY A 169 -4.71 -8.56 -5.62
CA GLY A 169 -5.98 -9.27 -5.53
C GLY A 169 -6.54 -9.31 -4.10
N THR A 170 -7.21 -10.40 -3.76
CA THR A 170 -7.65 -10.65 -2.38
C THR A 170 -6.48 -11.14 -1.54
N ILE A 171 -6.06 -10.29 -0.60
CA ILE A 171 -4.98 -10.59 0.35
C ILE A 171 -5.56 -10.81 1.75
N ASP A 172 -5.12 -11.86 2.43
CA ASP A 172 -5.49 -12.09 3.83
C ASP A 172 -4.71 -11.14 4.74
N THR A 173 -5.38 -10.08 5.18
CA THR A 173 -4.81 -9.03 6.01
C THR A 173 -5.82 -8.55 7.05
N PRO A 174 -5.37 -7.86 8.12
CA PRO A 174 -6.26 -7.30 9.15
C PRO A 174 -7.28 -6.26 8.66
N ILE A 175 -7.26 -5.84 7.40
CA ILE A 175 -8.25 -4.92 6.83
C ILE A 175 -9.69 -5.47 6.95
N ARG A 176 -9.82 -6.78 7.13
CA ARG A 176 -11.11 -7.48 7.33
C ARG A 176 -11.33 -7.95 8.78
N ALA A 177 -10.54 -7.44 9.74
CA ALA A 177 -10.65 -7.85 11.14
C ALA A 177 -12.00 -7.52 11.79
N SER A 178 -12.78 -6.59 11.22
CA SER A 178 -14.15 -6.28 11.67
C SER A 178 -15.19 -7.33 11.24
N MET A 179 -14.86 -8.24 10.32
CA MET A 179 -15.76 -9.33 9.94
C MET A 179 -15.76 -10.43 11.00
N PRO A 180 -16.93 -11.05 11.29
CA PRO A 180 -16.98 -12.27 12.09
C PRO A 180 -16.04 -13.34 11.51
N GLU A 181 -15.29 -14.02 12.36
CA GLU A 181 -14.22 -14.95 11.92
C GLU A 181 -14.72 -16.04 10.97
N ALA A 182 -15.90 -16.62 11.27
CA ALA A 182 -16.50 -17.65 10.42
C ALA A 182 -16.82 -17.11 9.01
N ALA A 183 -17.40 -15.90 8.93
CA ALA A 183 -17.73 -15.26 7.66
C ALA A 183 -16.47 -14.90 6.86
N ARG A 184 -15.40 -14.45 7.55
CA ARG A 184 -14.11 -14.17 6.94
C ARG A 184 -13.49 -15.44 6.36
N ARG A 185 -13.45 -16.54 7.13
CA ARG A 185 -12.93 -17.84 6.65
C ARG A 185 -13.68 -18.36 5.44
N ASP A 186 -15.02 -18.35 5.48
CA ASP A 186 -15.87 -18.78 4.36
C ASP A 186 -15.62 -17.93 3.10
N MET A 187 -15.54 -16.61 3.24
CA MET A 187 -15.24 -15.69 2.14
C MET A 187 -13.85 -15.97 1.54
N LEU A 188 -12.82 -16.17 2.37
CA LEU A 188 -11.46 -16.45 1.90
C LEU A 188 -11.39 -17.83 1.20
N ALA A 189 -12.06 -18.84 1.74
CA ALA A 189 -12.11 -20.17 1.13
C ALA A 189 -12.82 -20.16 -0.24
N LYS A 190 -13.97 -19.49 -0.37
CA LYS A 190 -14.68 -19.30 -1.63
C LYS A 190 -13.84 -18.54 -2.66
N THR A 191 -13.12 -17.50 -2.21
CA THR A 191 -12.23 -16.74 -3.09
C THR A 191 -11.07 -17.61 -3.55
N ALA A 192 -10.43 -18.37 -2.65
CA ALA A 192 -9.32 -19.27 -2.99
C ALA A 192 -9.73 -20.31 -4.04
N ALA A 193 -10.92 -20.91 -3.87
CA ALA A 193 -11.44 -21.91 -4.82
C ALA A 193 -11.72 -21.35 -6.23
N ALA A 194 -11.99 -20.04 -6.34
CA ALA A 194 -12.24 -19.37 -7.61
C ALA A 194 -10.96 -18.86 -8.31
N LEU A 195 -9.83 -18.77 -7.58
CA LEU A 195 -8.59 -18.24 -8.15
C LEU A 195 -7.76 -19.34 -8.83
N PRO A 196 -7.16 -19.10 -10.00
CA PRO A 196 -6.28 -20.04 -10.69
C PRO A 196 -5.15 -20.60 -9.81
N VAL A 197 -4.59 -19.77 -8.91
CA VAL A 197 -3.53 -20.24 -7.98
C VAL A 197 -4.05 -21.04 -6.78
N GLY A 198 -5.36 -21.22 -6.63
CA GLY A 198 -5.99 -22.05 -5.59
C GLY A 198 -5.86 -21.50 -4.16
N ARG A 199 -5.43 -20.27 -3.96
CA ARG A 199 -5.30 -19.63 -2.65
C ARG A 199 -5.51 -18.11 -2.74
N VAL A 200 -5.84 -17.50 -1.61
CA VAL A 200 -5.73 -16.03 -1.46
C VAL A 200 -4.27 -15.64 -1.26
N GLY A 201 -3.95 -14.38 -1.56
CA GLY A 201 -2.62 -13.84 -1.36
C GLY A 201 -2.32 -13.55 0.11
N LEU A 202 -1.04 -13.49 0.44
CA LEU A 202 -0.50 -13.05 1.73
C LEU A 202 0.21 -11.70 1.55
N GLY A 203 0.49 -11.01 2.66
CA GLY A 203 1.26 -9.77 2.63
C GLY A 203 2.60 -9.91 1.93
N ASP A 204 3.27 -11.05 2.14
CA ASP A 204 4.57 -11.37 1.53
C ASP A 204 4.53 -11.46 0.00
N ASP A 205 3.44 -11.96 -0.59
CA ASP A 205 3.31 -12.02 -2.05
C ASP A 205 3.42 -10.61 -2.66
N ILE A 206 2.84 -9.62 -1.98
CA ILE A 206 2.86 -8.22 -2.41
C ILE A 206 4.19 -7.55 -2.04
N ALA A 207 4.72 -7.82 -0.86
CA ALA A 207 5.97 -7.26 -0.37
C ALA A 207 7.16 -7.60 -1.30
N ARG A 208 7.20 -8.81 -1.84
CA ARG A 208 8.23 -9.23 -2.82
C ARG A 208 8.19 -8.39 -4.09
N GLN A 209 7.01 -8.07 -4.61
CA GLN A 209 6.90 -7.19 -5.77
C GLN A 209 7.28 -5.74 -5.44
N ILE A 210 6.93 -5.26 -4.25
CA ILE A 210 7.35 -3.93 -3.78
C ILE A 210 8.88 -3.87 -3.68
N LEU A 211 9.52 -4.91 -3.13
CA LEU A 211 10.98 -5.02 -3.07
C LEU A 211 11.61 -5.02 -4.49
N ALA A 212 11.01 -5.72 -5.43
CA ALA A 212 11.47 -5.72 -6.82
C ALA A 212 11.46 -4.30 -7.40
N PHE A 213 10.43 -3.48 -7.13
CA PHE A 213 10.40 -2.08 -7.56
C PHE A 213 11.44 -1.20 -6.86
N MET A 214 11.87 -1.52 -5.66
CA MET A 214 13.00 -0.82 -5.03
C MET A 214 14.33 -1.13 -5.71
N THR A 215 14.54 -2.38 -6.13
CA THR A 215 15.83 -2.91 -6.60
C THR A 215 16.00 -2.91 -8.11
N ILE A 216 14.92 -2.99 -8.90
CA ILE A 216 14.97 -2.94 -10.37
C ILE A 216 15.05 -1.48 -10.84
N GLY A 217 16.24 -1.02 -11.19
CA GLY A 217 16.49 0.38 -11.56
C GLY A 217 15.87 0.83 -12.90
N PHE A 218 15.31 -0.07 -13.70
CA PHE A 218 14.70 0.22 -15.00
C PHE A 218 13.17 0.18 -15.00
N ALA A 219 12.53 -0.04 -13.82
CA ALA A 219 11.08 -0.07 -13.68
C ALA A 219 10.55 1.29 -13.18
N THR A 220 9.78 2.00 -14.01
CA THR A 220 9.04 3.21 -13.62
C THR A 220 7.75 3.30 -14.43
N GLY A 221 6.70 3.94 -13.89
CA GLY A 221 5.37 4.07 -14.52
C GLY A 221 4.60 2.75 -14.63
N SER A 222 5.09 1.68 -14.02
CA SER A 222 4.53 0.34 -14.15
C SER A 222 3.47 0.06 -13.08
N ILE A 223 2.41 -0.65 -13.49
CA ILE A 223 1.41 -1.23 -12.59
C ILE A 223 1.50 -2.75 -12.73
N VAL A 224 1.81 -3.45 -11.63
CA VAL A 224 1.90 -4.92 -11.62
C VAL A 224 0.77 -5.49 -10.78
N TYR A 225 -0.04 -6.35 -11.40
CA TYR A 225 -1.15 -7.05 -10.76
C TYR A 225 -0.62 -8.34 -10.13
N ILE A 226 -0.77 -8.46 -8.81
CA ILE A 226 -0.43 -9.65 -8.01
C ILE A 226 -1.73 -10.13 -7.38
N ASP A 227 -2.51 -10.89 -8.12
CA ASP A 227 -3.93 -11.15 -7.84
C ASP A 227 -4.33 -12.63 -7.85
N GLY A 228 -3.37 -13.53 -8.07
CA GLY A 228 -3.63 -14.96 -8.14
C GLY A 228 -4.43 -15.40 -9.36
N GLY A 229 -4.47 -14.56 -10.40
CA GLY A 229 -5.25 -14.80 -11.62
C GLY A 229 -6.69 -14.27 -11.55
N ALA A 230 -7.02 -13.41 -10.57
CA ALA A 230 -8.37 -12.86 -10.44
C ALA A 230 -8.83 -12.06 -11.67
N LEU A 231 -7.91 -11.50 -12.46
CA LEU A 231 -8.25 -10.73 -13.66
C LEU A 231 -8.59 -11.60 -14.88
N VAL A 232 -8.26 -12.88 -14.86
CA VAL A 232 -8.42 -13.78 -16.03
C VAL A 232 -9.52 -14.85 -15.84
N VAL A 233 -10.24 -14.84 -14.70
CA VAL A 233 -11.35 -15.74 -14.38
C VAL A 233 -12.65 -15.01 -14.13
#